data_b8fc8c267bab568f08aa8e161651c18b
#
_entry.id   b8fc8c267bab568f08aa8e161651c18b
#
_cell.length_a   1.000
_cell.length_b   1.000
_cell.length_c   1.000
_cell.angle_alpha   90.00
_cell.angle_beta   90.00
_cell.angle_gamma   90.00
#
_symmetry.space_group_name_H-M   'P 1'
#
loop_
_entity.id
_entity.type
_entity.pdbx_description
1 polymer ?
#
loop_
_entity_poly.entity_id
_entity_poly.type
_entity_poly.pdbx_seq_one_letter_code
_entity_poly.pdbx_strand_id
1 'polypeptide(L)'
;MKKILSLVICLCLNLFFHLSSSAEPSKVEIKRTDDGGYYLTVDKKPFLIKGVIYNPTPICKGYDYEFFNDSNKQWLIDGKLMKEAGINCVRIYSTGEDLDKVKAFVNEMYTKFGIYTIVSDWLGLWCYPGVNYSDSQFQKNTKERILKIAETLKNEKGLLMWVLGNENSYTFSGKICFWTSPEIDKMKDLRQQIETRAKIYYSFVDDLAAEIKKSDPNHPVALGNGEESFLDIASKACNDIDILAIISYRGKKFGNLFDHIKTYFNKPIFISEFGAESYDAYLEKEAEDIQAEYIISQWKNLFEHTIFSGNGDGNCLGGTLFEWSDEWWKHNEGYTPDWCIHNTEAGWSNGSYYFDIKAKNNGLNMNEEWFGIVALSAKKIKGTAVDQRIPKKSYYALKEYLNQISKHPAEIK
;
A
#
# COMPACT_ATOMS: atom_id res chain seq x y z
N MET A 1 -19.79 64.45 55.67
CA MET A 1 -18.65 63.54 55.55
C MET A 1 -19.14 62.27 54.85
N LYS A 2 -19.02 62.20 53.55
CA LYS A 2 -19.38 61.04 52.71
C LYS A 2 -18.10 60.32 52.26
N LYS A 3 -17.90 59.05 52.63
CA LYS A 3 -16.85 58.21 52.19
C LYS A 3 -17.21 57.64 50.84
N ILE A 4 -16.40 57.90 49.83
CA ILE A 4 -16.49 57.30 48.50
C ILE A 4 -15.66 56.02 48.52
N LEU A 5 -16.31 54.93 48.31
CA LEU A 5 -15.69 53.59 48.20
C LEU A 5 -15.37 53.34 46.73
N SER A 6 -14.12 53.38 46.36
CA SER A 6 -13.67 53.03 45.00
C SER A 6 -13.57 51.53 44.84
N LEU A 7 -14.42 50.98 43.98
CA LEU A 7 -14.43 49.56 43.60
C LEU A 7 -13.46 49.41 42.42
N VAL A 8 -12.29 48.75 42.64
CA VAL A 8 -11.35 48.38 41.61
C VAL A 8 -11.84 47.03 41.06
N ILE A 9 -12.42 47.07 39.87
CA ILE A 9 -12.74 45.81 39.11
C ILE A 9 -11.48 45.36 38.40
N CYS A 10 -10.83 44.30 38.90
CA CYS A 10 -9.74 43.60 38.21
C CYS A 10 -10.38 42.72 37.13
N LEU A 11 -10.32 43.17 35.87
CA LEU A 11 -10.66 42.37 34.71
C LEU A 11 -9.49 41.41 34.47
N CYS A 12 -9.57 40.18 34.95
CA CYS A 12 -8.70 39.08 34.51
C CYS A 12 -9.17 38.65 33.12
N LEU A 13 -8.50 39.17 32.07
CA LEU A 13 -8.59 38.59 30.75
C LEU A 13 -7.86 37.22 30.77
N ASN A 14 -8.67 36.16 30.94
CA ASN A 14 -8.19 34.80 30.60
C ASN A 14 -8.07 34.72 29.08
N LEU A 15 -6.92 35.05 28.54
CA LEU A 15 -6.49 34.62 27.22
C LEU A 15 -6.35 33.11 27.27
N PHE A 16 -7.40 32.36 26.91
CA PHE A 16 -7.28 30.97 26.49
C PHE A 16 -6.53 30.98 25.16
N PHE A 17 -5.23 30.90 25.23
CA PHE A 17 -4.45 30.37 24.12
C PHE A 17 -4.94 28.94 23.92
N HIS A 18 -5.83 28.71 22.96
CA HIS A 18 -5.96 27.43 22.34
C HIS A 18 -4.63 27.17 21.61
N LEU A 19 -3.64 26.69 22.34
CA LEU A 19 -2.60 25.89 21.75
C LEU A 19 -3.34 24.70 21.15
N SER A 20 -3.58 24.74 19.84
CA SER A 20 -3.81 23.52 19.09
C SER A 20 -2.52 22.72 19.24
N SER A 21 -2.47 21.86 20.24
CA SER A 21 -1.46 20.83 20.34
C SER A 21 -1.62 20.00 19.08
N SER A 22 -0.82 20.27 18.06
CA SER A 22 -0.62 19.31 16.99
C SER A 22 -0.17 18.05 17.69
N ALA A 23 -0.96 16.98 17.60
CA ALA A 23 -0.54 15.70 18.17
C ALA A 23 0.84 15.37 17.60
N GLU A 24 1.78 14.98 18.46
CA GLU A 24 3.08 14.51 18.02
C GLU A 24 2.91 13.42 16.95
N PRO A 25 3.73 13.41 15.88
CA PRO A 25 3.68 12.37 14.89
C PRO A 25 3.88 10.99 15.51
N SER A 26 3.34 9.96 14.91
CA SER A 26 3.65 8.59 15.33
C SER A 26 5.13 8.32 15.09
N LYS A 27 5.77 7.65 16.03
CA LYS A 27 7.13 7.16 15.84
C LYS A 27 7.08 5.69 15.43
N VAL A 28 7.45 5.41 14.19
CA VAL A 28 7.44 4.07 13.61
C VAL A 28 8.87 3.57 13.48
N GLU A 29 9.19 2.47 14.15
CA GLU A 29 10.55 1.95 14.19
C GLU A 29 10.58 0.46 13.84
N ILE A 30 11.61 0.06 13.11
CA ILE A 30 11.93 -1.34 12.88
C ILE A 30 12.78 -1.81 14.06
N LYS A 31 12.38 -2.90 14.67
CA LYS A 31 13.10 -3.57 15.76
C LYS A 31 13.55 -4.94 15.32
N ARG A 32 14.56 -5.45 16.00
CA ARG A 32 15.09 -6.78 15.77
C ARG A 32 14.99 -7.61 17.06
N THR A 33 14.61 -8.89 16.92
CA THR A 33 14.62 -9.85 18.02
C THR A 33 16.04 -10.40 18.25
N ASP A 34 16.27 -11.04 19.38
CA ASP A 34 17.56 -11.69 19.68
C ASP A 34 17.85 -12.84 18.70
N ASP A 35 16.82 -13.52 18.19
CA ASP A 35 16.91 -14.57 17.18
C ASP A 35 17.13 -14.03 15.75
N GLY A 36 17.15 -12.70 15.57
CA GLY A 36 17.45 -12.04 14.31
C GLY A 36 16.24 -11.70 13.44
N GLY A 37 15.02 -11.94 13.92
CA GLY A 37 13.78 -11.54 13.27
C GLY A 37 13.52 -10.04 13.34
N TYR A 38 12.54 -9.57 12.56
CA TYR A 38 12.18 -8.16 12.48
C TYR A 38 10.71 -7.94 12.85
N TYR A 39 10.44 -6.80 13.47
CA TYR A 39 9.08 -6.32 13.72
C TYR A 39 9.01 -4.80 13.69
N LEU A 40 7.80 -4.32 13.44
CA LEU A 40 7.50 -2.90 13.48
C LEU A 40 6.97 -2.51 14.86
N THR A 41 7.34 -1.33 15.32
CA THR A 41 6.69 -0.69 16.47
C THR A 41 6.10 0.65 16.04
N VAL A 42 4.94 0.98 16.60
CA VAL A 42 4.34 2.31 16.50
C VAL A 42 4.20 2.85 17.93
N ASP A 43 4.80 3.99 18.20
CA ASP A 43 4.86 4.58 19.54
C ASP A 43 5.31 3.54 20.59
N LYS A 44 6.37 2.78 20.27
CA LYS A 44 6.97 1.70 21.08
C LYS A 44 6.10 0.45 21.27
N LYS A 45 4.94 0.36 20.65
CA LYS A 45 4.07 -0.83 20.72
C LYS A 45 4.28 -1.68 19.47
N PRO A 46 4.45 -3.00 19.62
CA PRO A 46 4.53 -3.91 18.49
C PRO A 46 3.34 -3.77 17.56
N PHE A 47 3.60 -3.76 16.26
CA PHE A 47 2.59 -3.51 15.24
C PHE A 47 2.72 -4.52 14.08
N LEU A 48 1.70 -5.35 13.88
CA LEU A 48 1.57 -6.20 12.71
C LEU A 48 0.76 -5.46 11.65
N ILE A 49 1.29 -5.31 10.44
CA ILE A 49 0.57 -4.71 9.31
C ILE A 49 -0.56 -5.66 8.88
N LYS A 50 -1.79 -5.29 9.16
CA LYS A 50 -3.02 -5.96 8.74
C LYS A 50 -3.80 -5.01 7.85
N GLY A 51 -3.35 -4.88 6.59
CA GLY A 51 -3.78 -3.82 5.71
C GLY A 51 -4.54 -4.28 4.49
N VAL A 52 -5.09 -3.29 3.78
CA VAL A 52 -5.67 -3.42 2.44
C VAL A 52 -5.19 -2.29 1.55
N ILE A 53 -5.13 -2.53 0.25
CA ILE A 53 -5.01 -1.48 -0.75
C ILE A 53 -6.33 -0.70 -0.79
N TYR A 54 -6.23 0.62 -0.83
CA TYR A 54 -7.39 1.48 -0.82
C TYR A 54 -7.33 2.51 -1.95
N ASN A 55 -8.06 2.21 -3.02
CA ASN A 55 -8.24 3.08 -4.17
C ASN A 55 -9.71 3.06 -4.61
N PRO A 56 -10.64 3.52 -3.76
CA PRO A 56 -12.07 3.35 -3.98
C PRO A 56 -12.55 4.21 -5.14
N THR A 57 -12.89 3.56 -6.23
CA THR A 57 -13.43 4.21 -7.44
C THR A 57 -14.90 3.83 -7.59
N PRO A 58 -15.84 4.80 -7.64
CA PRO A 58 -17.25 4.52 -7.83
C PRO A 58 -17.55 3.87 -9.20
N ILE A 59 -18.63 3.12 -9.26
CA ILE A 59 -19.16 2.60 -10.53
C ILE A 59 -19.33 3.75 -11.53
N CYS A 60 -18.97 3.54 -12.79
CA CYS A 60 -18.94 4.52 -13.88
C CYS A 60 -17.88 5.62 -13.75
N LYS A 61 -16.89 5.43 -12.86
CA LYS A 61 -15.70 6.30 -12.78
C LYS A 61 -14.46 5.49 -13.17
N GLY A 62 -13.46 6.18 -13.72
CA GLY A 62 -12.24 5.57 -14.22
C GLY A 62 -11.01 5.80 -13.35
N TYR A 63 -9.87 5.44 -13.89
CA TYR A 63 -8.55 5.51 -13.24
C TYR A 63 -8.11 6.93 -12.81
N ASP A 64 -8.72 7.97 -13.38
CA ASP A 64 -8.49 9.38 -13.06
C ASP A 64 -9.31 9.88 -11.88
N TYR A 65 -10.10 9.01 -11.25
CA TYR A 65 -10.92 9.39 -10.10
C TYR A 65 -10.07 9.58 -8.84
N GLU A 66 -9.93 10.81 -8.42
CA GLU A 66 -9.25 11.17 -7.17
C GLU A 66 -10.24 11.14 -5.99
N PHE A 67 -10.29 10.03 -5.26
CA PHE A 67 -11.23 9.84 -4.15
C PHE A 67 -11.06 10.84 -3.00
N PHE A 68 -9.88 11.43 -2.83
CA PHE A 68 -9.66 12.50 -1.85
C PHE A 68 -10.50 13.75 -2.14
N ASN A 69 -10.89 13.95 -3.42
CA ASN A 69 -11.73 15.05 -3.85
C ASN A 69 -13.23 14.79 -3.63
N ASP A 70 -13.62 13.56 -3.26
CA ASP A 70 -15.02 13.20 -3.05
C ASP A 70 -15.59 13.86 -1.78
N SER A 71 -16.55 14.74 -1.99
CA SER A 71 -17.25 15.42 -0.89
C SER A 71 -18.05 14.47 0.01
N ASN A 72 -18.40 13.27 -0.47
CA ASN A 72 -19.09 12.25 0.32
C ASN A 72 -18.15 11.54 1.28
N LYS A 73 -16.82 11.71 1.12
CA LYS A 73 -15.80 11.07 1.97
C LYS A 73 -16.10 9.58 2.18
N GLN A 74 -16.20 8.83 1.08
CA GLN A 74 -16.57 7.41 1.12
C GLN A 74 -15.71 6.59 2.09
N TRP A 75 -14.47 7.01 2.38
CA TRP A 75 -13.60 6.38 3.38
C TRP A 75 -14.16 6.38 4.80
N LEU A 76 -15.13 7.26 5.13
CA LEU A 76 -15.79 7.25 6.44
C LEU A 76 -16.76 6.08 6.60
N ILE A 77 -17.28 5.57 5.48
CA ILE A 77 -18.11 4.37 5.42
C ILE A 77 -17.21 3.14 5.43
N ASP A 78 -16.21 3.14 4.55
CA ASP A 78 -15.26 2.05 4.38
C ASP A 78 -14.42 1.82 5.64
N GLY A 79 -13.92 2.89 6.26
CA GLY A 79 -13.12 2.82 7.49
C GLY A 79 -13.86 2.17 8.66
N LYS A 80 -15.17 2.33 8.74
CA LYS A 80 -15.99 1.62 9.74
C LYS A 80 -15.97 0.11 9.50
N LEU A 81 -16.21 -0.33 8.27
CA LEU A 81 -16.16 -1.74 7.89
C LEU A 81 -14.74 -2.32 8.06
N MET A 82 -13.71 -1.58 7.66
CA MET A 82 -12.30 -1.97 7.85
C MET A 82 -11.96 -2.19 9.32
N LYS A 83 -12.36 -1.25 10.19
CA LYS A 83 -12.17 -1.37 11.63
C LYS A 83 -12.85 -2.61 12.20
N GLU A 84 -14.09 -2.88 11.79
CA GLU A 84 -14.84 -4.07 12.18
C GLU A 84 -14.15 -5.37 11.73
N ALA A 85 -13.48 -5.35 10.58
CA ALA A 85 -12.71 -6.47 10.06
C ALA A 85 -11.34 -6.66 10.76
N GLY A 86 -10.93 -5.75 11.63
CA GLY A 86 -9.63 -5.80 12.30
C GLY A 86 -8.46 -5.31 11.43
N ILE A 87 -8.76 -4.62 10.32
CA ILE A 87 -7.79 -3.93 9.46
C ILE A 87 -7.27 -2.71 10.22
N ASN A 88 -5.95 -2.52 10.23
CA ASN A 88 -5.29 -1.46 10.99
C ASN A 88 -4.49 -0.48 10.11
N CYS A 89 -4.39 -0.74 8.82
CA CYS A 89 -3.82 0.22 7.88
C CYS A 89 -4.40 0.08 6.47
N VAL A 90 -4.26 1.16 5.70
CA VAL A 90 -4.52 1.19 4.26
C VAL A 90 -3.26 1.61 3.54
N ARG A 91 -3.03 1.06 2.34
CA ARG A 91 -2.00 1.54 1.41
C ARG A 91 -2.68 2.28 0.28
N ILE A 92 -2.23 3.51 0.01
CA ILE A 92 -2.63 4.32 -1.14
C ILE A 92 -1.48 4.39 -2.15
N TYR A 93 -1.80 4.37 -3.45
CA TYR A 93 -0.79 4.35 -4.51
C TYR A 93 -0.23 5.72 -4.86
N SER A 94 -1.03 6.75 -4.66
CA SER A 94 -0.66 8.13 -4.96
C SER A 94 -1.41 9.09 -4.06
N THR A 95 -0.94 10.33 -4.00
CA THR A 95 -1.56 11.39 -3.20
C THR A 95 -2.44 12.35 -4.03
N GLY A 96 -2.44 12.22 -5.36
CA GLY A 96 -3.03 13.25 -6.19
C GLY A 96 -2.32 14.61 -6.02
N GLU A 97 -2.99 15.70 -6.40
CA GLU A 97 -2.41 17.04 -6.37
C GLU A 97 -2.71 17.81 -5.08
N ASP A 98 -3.88 17.57 -4.47
CA ASP A 98 -4.36 18.30 -3.28
C ASP A 98 -3.91 17.60 -1.97
N LEU A 99 -2.72 17.94 -1.52
CA LEU A 99 -2.15 17.33 -0.32
C LEU A 99 -2.91 17.65 0.98
N ASP A 100 -3.65 18.75 1.04
CA ASP A 100 -4.47 19.07 2.23
C ASP A 100 -5.63 18.09 2.37
N LYS A 101 -6.20 17.63 1.27
CA LYS A 101 -7.23 16.58 1.29
C LYS A 101 -6.67 15.22 1.67
N VAL A 102 -5.48 14.88 1.18
CA VAL A 102 -4.78 13.67 1.61
C VAL A 102 -4.50 13.70 3.10
N LYS A 103 -4.01 14.83 3.60
CA LYS A 103 -3.79 15.05 5.03
C LYS A 103 -5.07 14.88 5.85
N ALA A 104 -6.19 15.42 5.37
CA ALA A 104 -7.50 15.23 6.00
C ALA A 104 -7.92 13.76 6.02
N PHE A 105 -7.70 13.02 4.92
CA PHE A 105 -7.96 11.59 4.83
C PHE A 105 -7.13 10.80 5.86
N VAL A 106 -5.81 10.99 5.88
CA VAL A 106 -4.90 10.32 6.82
C VAL A 106 -5.33 10.56 8.27
N ASN A 107 -5.66 11.80 8.59
CA ASN A 107 -6.10 12.19 9.93
C ASN A 107 -7.46 11.59 10.30
N GLU A 108 -8.44 11.60 9.39
CA GLU A 108 -9.76 11.03 9.64
C GLU A 108 -9.73 9.51 9.78
N MET A 109 -8.96 8.79 8.96
CA MET A 109 -8.79 7.34 9.08
C MET A 109 -8.20 6.97 10.43
N TYR A 110 -7.17 7.69 10.86
CA TYR A 110 -6.56 7.43 12.16
C TYR A 110 -7.47 7.82 13.34
N THR A 111 -7.97 9.06 13.37
CA THR A 111 -8.68 9.57 14.54
C THR A 111 -10.04 8.90 14.77
N LYS A 112 -10.74 8.53 13.70
CA LYS A 112 -12.06 7.88 13.78
C LYS A 112 -11.98 6.36 13.91
N PHE A 113 -10.99 5.74 13.28
CA PHE A 113 -10.96 4.28 13.14
C PHE A 113 -9.71 3.63 13.72
N GLY A 114 -8.64 4.38 13.98
CA GLY A 114 -7.34 3.86 14.39
C GLY A 114 -6.60 3.19 13.22
N ILE A 115 -6.93 3.56 11.98
CA ILE A 115 -6.35 3.00 10.76
C ILE A 115 -5.23 3.92 10.28
N TYR A 116 -4.04 3.38 10.17
CA TYR A 116 -2.86 4.08 9.64
C TYR A 116 -2.86 4.08 8.11
N THR A 117 -2.09 5.00 7.52
CA THR A 117 -1.92 5.09 6.06
C THR A 117 -0.47 4.84 5.67
N ILE A 118 -0.27 3.91 4.75
CA ILE A 118 0.97 3.72 4.00
C ILE A 118 0.85 4.55 2.74
N VAL A 119 1.74 5.52 2.57
CA VAL A 119 1.74 6.44 1.43
C VAL A 119 2.74 5.97 0.39
N SER A 120 2.26 5.65 -0.81
CA SER A 120 3.10 5.21 -1.92
C SER A 120 3.19 6.26 -3.03
N ASP A 121 4.19 6.11 -3.87
CA ASP A 121 4.32 6.84 -5.13
C ASP A 121 4.80 5.91 -6.24
N TRP A 122 4.15 5.96 -7.38
CA TRP A 122 4.44 5.12 -8.56
C TRP A 122 5.81 5.34 -9.17
N LEU A 123 6.45 6.47 -8.90
CA LEU A 123 7.70 6.90 -9.53
C LEU A 123 7.66 6.84 -11.06
N GLY A 124 6.50 7.15 -11.64
CA GLY A 124 6.31 7.16 -13.09
C GLY A 124 6.11 5.78 -13.74
N LEU A 125 5.77 4.73 -12.97
CA LEU A 125 5.60 3.37 -13.48
C LEU A 125 4.67 3.28 -14.70
N TRP A 126 3.53 3.97 -14.65
CA TRP A 126 2.50 3.91 -15.71
C TRP A 126 2.58 5.06 -16.73
N CYS A 127 3.72 5.74 -16.83
CA CYS A 127 3.92 6.76 -17.86
C CYS A 127 4.19 6.12 -19.23
N TYR A 128 3.57 6.67 -20.27
CA TYR A 128 3.83 6.31 -21.65
C TYR A 128 4.20 7.56 -22.46
N PRO A 129 5.37 7.57 -23.14
CA PRO A 129 6.42 6.54 -23.10
C PRO A 129 6.98 6.36 -21.70
N GLY A 130 7.59 5.20 -21.41
CA GLY A 130 8.23 4.90 -20.13
C GLY A 130 9.25 5.97 -19.75
N VAL A 131 9.31 6.33 -18.47
CA VAL A 131 10.20 7.39 -17.98
C VAL A 131 11.67 6.94 -18.04
N ASN A 132 12.53 7.80 -18.52
CA ASN A 132 13.97 7.57 -18.44
C ASN A 132 14.48 7.94 -17.03
N TYR A 133 14.72 6.91 -16.20
CA TYR A 133 15.20 7.12 -14.82
C TYR A 133 16.62 7.69 -14.72
N SER A 134 17.38 7.75 -15.82
CA SER A 134 18.68 8.46 -15.85
C SER A 134 18.56 9.94 -16.19
N ASP A 135 17.36 10.43 -16.54
CA ASP A 135 17.12 11.83 -16.84
C ASP A 135 17.17 12.69 -15.57
N SER A 136 18.12 13.60 -15.52
CA SER A 136 18.35 14.45 -14.35
C SER A 136 17.18 15.39 -14.03
N GLN A 137 16.43 15.83 -15.06
CA GLN A 137 15.27 16.69 -14.84
C GLN A 137 14.10 15.89 -14.26
N PHE A 138 13.88 14.66 -14.76
CA PHE A 138 12.89 13.76 -14.18
C PHE A 138 13.21 13.45 -12.71
N GLN A 139 14.46 13.09 -12.41
CA GLN A 139 14.91 12.82 -11.04
C GLN A 139 14.68 14.04 -10.12
N LYS A 140 15.06 15.22 -10.59
CA LYS A 140 14.89 16.48 -9.83
C LYS A 140 13.40 16.75 -9.54
N ASN A 141 12.55 16.72 -10.57
CA ASN A 141 11.12 17.01 -10.42
C ASN A 141 10.45 15.99 -9.48
N THR A 142 10.79 14.71 -9.62
CA THR A 142 10.27 13.64 -8.76
C THR A 142 10.71 13.85 -7.31
N LYS A 143 11.98 14.18 -7.08
CA LYS A 143 12.50 14.49 -5.74
C LYS A 143 11.76 15.66 -5.10
N GLU A 144 11.59 16.77 -5.82
CA GLU A 144 10.88 17.96 -5.32
C GLU A 144 9.43 17.60 -4.94
N ARG A 145 8.74 16.82 -5.77
CA ARG A 145 7.37 16.35 -5.51
C ARG A 145 7.29 15.45 -4.28
N ILE A 146 8.16 14.45 -4.19
CA ILE A 146 8.19 13.50 -3.06
C ILE A 146 8.50 14.22 -1.75
N LEU A 147 9.46 15.13 -1.74
CA LEU A 147 9.79 15.90 -0.54
C LEU A 147 8.65 16.82 -0.12
N LYS A 148 7.91 17.41 -1.07
CA LYS A 148 6.71 18.20 -0.75
C LYS A 148 5.64 17.32 -0.08
N ILE A 149 5.43 16.10 -0.57
CA ILE A 149 4.50 15.14 0.05
C ILE A 149 4.96 14.80 1.48
N ALA A 150 6.23 14.46 1.64
CA ALA A 150 6.80 14.12 2.95
C ALA A 150 6.69 15.29 3.94
N GLU A 151 7.05 16.51 3.55
CA GLU A 151 6.92 17.70 4.40
C GLU A 151 5.47 17.97 4.84
N THR A 152 4.49 17.67 3.97
CA THR A 152 3.08 17.90 4.28
C THR A 152 2.54 16.86 5.26
N LEU A 153 2.96 15.60 5.14
CA LEU A 153 2.33 14.48 5.86
C LEU A 153 3.15 13.95 7.04
N LYS A 154 4.45 14.23 7.14
CA LYS A 154 5.36 13.66 8.17
C LYS A 154 4.91 13.86 9.61
N ASN A 155 4.10 14.89 9.87
CA ASN A 155 3.59 15.19 11.21
C ASN A 155 2.20 14.59 11.47
N GLU A 156 1.62 13.86 10.52
CA GLU A 156 0.32 13.24 10.71
C GLU A 156 0.43 11.95 11.51
N LYS A 157 -0.28 11.88 12.63
CA LYS A 157 -0.24 10.72 13.52
C LYS A 157 -0.71 9.41 12.86
N GLY A 158 -1.51 9.52 11.81
CA GLY A 158 -1.99 8.38 11.01
C GLY A 158 -1.02 7.90 9.93
N LEU A 159 0.13 8.54 9.74
CA LEU A 159 1.14 8.06 8.80
C LEU A 159 1.86 6.84 9.38
N LEU A 160 2.04 5.78 8.57
CA LEU A 160 2.78 4.57 8.98
C LEU A 160 4.16 4.49 8.35
N MET A 161 4.26 4.64 7.04
CA MET A 161 5.51 4.56 6.28
C MET A 161 5.35 5.09 4.86
N TRP A 162 6.49 5.27 4.20
CA TRP A 162 6.61 5.63 2.80
C TRP A 162 6.92 4.42 1.95
N VAL A 163 6.34 4.30 0.75
CA VAL A 163 6.69 3.28 -0.24
C VAL A 163 7.06 3.95 -1.55
N LEU A 164 8.28 3.76 -2.00
CA LEU A 164 8.81 4.31 -3.24
C LEU A 164 8.75 3.27 -4.35
N GLY A 165 8.00 3.56 -5.41
CA GLY A 165 7.75 2.63 -6.50
C GLY A 165 6.66 1.59 -6.18
N ASN A 166 6.48 0.69 -7.13
CA ASN A 166 5.55 -0.44 -7.10
C ASN A 166 6.19 -1.62 -7.84
N GLU A 167 5.79 -1.88 -9.06
CA GLU A 167 6.33 -2.94 -9.93
C GLU A 167 7.38 -2.43 -10.94
N ASN A 168 8.07 -1.34 -10.62
CA ASN A 168 9.03 -0.71 -11.52
C ASN A 168 10.15 -1.66 -11.99
N SER A 169 10.46 -2.73 -11.22
CA SER A 169 11.40 -3.77 -11.63
C SER A 169 11.02 -4.45 -12.96
N TYR A 170 9.76 -4.49 -13.32
CA TYR A 170 9.30 -5.06 -14.61
C TYR A 170 9.64 -4.17 -15.80
N THR A 171 9.89 -2.89 -15.59
CA THR A 171 10.30 -1.96 -16.67
C THR A 171 11.71 -2.26 -17.19
N PHE A 172 12.57 -2.90 -16.39
CA PHE A 172 13.98 -3.14 -16.76
C PHE A 172 14.12 -4.12 -17.92
N SER A 173 13.28 -5.14 -17.96
CA SER A 173 13.21 -6.12 -19.04
C SER A 173 12.20 -5.76 -20.14
N GLY A 174 11.43 -4.68 -19.95
CA GLY A 174 10.38 -4.28 -20.89
C GLY A 174 9.11 -5.11 -20.79
N LYS A 175 8.86 -5.77 -19.65
CA LYS A 175 7.60 -6.46 -19.40
C LYS A 175 6.43 -5.47 -19.38
N ILE A 176 6.66 -4.30 -18.78
CA ILE A 176 5.75 -3.15 -18.80
C ILE A 176 6.55 -1.86 -18.97
N CYS A 177 5.94 -0.80 -19.52
CA CYS A 177 6.46 0.58 -19.52
C CYS A 177 7.96 0.68 -19.82
N PHE A 178 8.41 0.09 -20.94
CA PHE A 178 9.82 0.06 -21.32
C PHE A 178 10.43 1.45 -21.38
N TRP A 179 11.67 1.56 -20.91
CA TRP A 179 12.47 2.77 -20.98
C TRP A 179 13.93 2.49 -21.34
N THR A 180 14.60 3.49 -21.85
CA THR A 180 16.02 3.41 -22.20
C THR A 180 16.69 4.79 -22.13
N SER A 181 18.00 4.82 -22.36
CA SER A 181 18.79 6.05 -22.52
C SER A 181 19.84 5.87 -23.60
N PRO A 182 20.42 6.96 -24.13
CA PRO A 182 21.48 6.86 -25.16
C PRO A 182 22.69 6.04 -24.72
N GLU A 183 23.00 5.97 -23.43
CA GLU A 183 24.09 5.17 -22.87
C GLU A 183 23.74 3.68 -22.87
N ILE A 184 22.52 3.35 -22.52
CA ILE A 184 22.02 1.96 -22.50
C ILE A 184 21.91 1.43 -23.93
N ASP A 185 21.44 2.23 -24.88
CA ASP A 185 21.27 1.84 -26.29
C ASP A 185 22.57 1.50 -26.98
N LYS A 186 23.71 2.04 -26.50
CA LYS A 186 25.05 1.69 -27.01
C LYS A 186 25.53 0.31 -26.55
N MET A 187 24.93 -0.26 -25.52
CA MET A 187 25.30 -1.58 -25.00
C MET A 187 24.76 -2.68 -25.92
N LYS A 188 25.63 -3.64 -26.29
CA LYS A 188 25.23 -4.73 -27.19
C LYS A 188 24.60 -5.92 -26.46
N ASP A 189 24.91 -6.08 -25.18
CA ASP A 189 24.40 -7.17 -24.34
C ASP A 189 23.13 -6.78 -23.64
N LEU A 190 22.04 -7.48 -23.95
CA LEU A 190 20.72 -7.26 -23.36
C LEU A 190 20.73 -7.40 -21.83
N ARG A 191 21.47 -8.39 -21.30
CA ARG A 191 21.59 -8.58 -19.86
C ARG A 191 22.24 -7.37 -19.20
N GLN A 192 23.32 -6.85 -19.81
CA GLN A 192 23.99 -5.64 -19.34
C GLN A 192 23.04 -4.43 -19.37
N GLN A 193 22.21 -4.29 -20.42
CA GLN A 193 21.20 -3.23 -20.49
C GLN A 193 20.20 -3.32 -19.33
N ILE A 194 19.66 -4.53 -19.08
CA ILE A 194 18.69 -4.79 -17.99
C ILE A 194 19.31 -4.47 -16.62
N GLU A 195 20.50 -5.00 -16.35
CA GLU A 195 21.21 -4.76 -15.09
C GLU A 195 21.55 -3.27 -14.89
N THR A 196 21.85 -2.55 -15.98
CA THR A 196 22.10 -1.10 -15.92
C THR A 196 20.85 -0.33 -15.59
N ARG A 197 19.69 -0.66 -16.17
CA ARG A 197 18.39 -0.06 -15.81
C ARG A 197 18.09 -0.28 -14.33
N ALA A 198 18.27 -1.52 -13.85
CA ALA A 198 18.06 -1.85 -12.45
C ALA A 198 18.95 -1.00 -11.51
N LYS A 199 20.25 -0.89 -11.80
CA LYS A 199 21.20 -0.08 -11.02
C LYS A 199 20.80 1.38 -10.99
N ILE A 200 20.45 1.98 -12.13
CA ILE A 200 20.02 3.37 -12.23
C ILE A 200 18.78 3.60 -11.37
N TYR A 201 17.77 2.76 -11.54
CA TYR A 201 16.52 2.89 -10.80
C TYR A 201 16.71 2.74 -9.30
N TYR A 202 17.36 1.67 -8.84
CA TYR A 202 17.55 1.45 -7.40
C TYR A 202 18.43 2.50 -6.74
N SER A 203 19.47 3.01 -7.43
CA SER A 203 20.25 4.14 -6.92
C SER A 203 19.41 5.40 -6.77
N PHE A 204 18.55 5.68 -7.75
CA PHE A 204 17.64 6.83 -7.68
C PHE A 204 16.63 6.69 -6.52
N VAL A 205 16.08 5.51 -6.31
CA VAL A 205 15.16 5.25 -5.17
C VAL A 205 15.87 5.40 -3.84
N ASP A 206 17.11 4.93 -3.73
CA ASP A 206 17.92 5.06 -2.51
C ASP A 206 18.24 6.53 -2.19
N ASP A 207 18.59 7.32 -3.21
CA ASP A 207 18.77 8.77 -3.06
C ASP A 207 17.50 9.48 -2.56
N LEU A 208 16.33 9.08 -3.07
CA LEU A 208 15.04 9.59 -2.58
C LEU A 208 14.78 9.18 -1.12
N ALA A 209 15.08 7.94 -0.77
CA ALA A 209 14.93 7.45 0.60
C ALA A 209 15.82 8.22 1.57
N ALA A 210 17.09 8.46 1.22
CA ALA A 210 18.01 9.26 2.00
C ALA A 210 17.48 10.68 2.28
N GLU A 211 16.88 11.31 1.27
CA GLU A 211 16.32 12.66 1.41
C GLU A 211 15.04 12.68 2.27
N ILE A 212 14.15 11.68 2.10
CA ILE A 212 12.96 11.55 2.96
C ILE A 212 13.39 11.40 4.42
N LYS A 213 14.35 10.53 4.72
CA LYS A 213 14.83 10.27 6.09
C LYS A 213 15.46 11.49 6.76
N LYS A 214 16.05 12.40 5.98
CA LYS A 214 16.53 13.71 6.50
C LYS A 214 15.38 14.61 6.94
N SER A 215 14.26 14.56 6.19
CA SER A 215 13.07 15.37 6.45
C SER A 215 12.15 14.73 7.49
N ASP A 216 12.00 13.40 7.43
CA ASP A 216 11.12 12.61 8.27
C ASP A 216 11.88 11.43 8.94
N PRO A 217 12.45 11.64 10.12
CA PRO A 217 13.16 10.61 10.86
C PRO A 217 12.22 9.67 11.63
N ASN A 218 10.90 9.87 11.57
CA ASN A 218 9.92 9.12 12.36
C ASN A 218 9.31 7.94 11.62
N HIS A 219 9.39 7.92 10.29
CA HIS A 219 8.73 6.90 9.49
C HIS A 219 9.72 6.20 8.56
N PRO A 220 9.68 4.85 8.47
CA PRO A 220 10.55 4.10 7.57
C PRO A 220 10.17 4.31 6.10
N VAL A 221 11.17 4.08 5.24
CA VAL A 221 11.02 4.14 3.79
C VAL A 221 11.18 2.74 3.20
N ALA A 222 10.19 2.30 2.42
CA ALA A 222 10.19 1.01 1.76
C ALA A 222 10.39 1.14 0.24
N LEU A 223 11.06 0.15 -0.35
CA LEU A 223 11.16 -0.04 -1.79
C LEU A 223 10.01 -0.92 -2.27
N GLY A 224 9.14 -0.41 -3.15
CA GLY A 224 8.15 -1.21 -3.88
C GLY A 224 8.80 -2.01 -4.99
N ASN A 225 8.61 -3.34 -5.02
CA ASN A 225 9.22 -4.22 -6.00
C ASN A 225 8.27 -5.34 -6.44
N GLY A 226 8.17 -5.54 -7.76
CA GLY A 226 7.44 -6.67 -8.32
C GLY A 226 8.24 -7.96 -8.15
N GLU A 227 7.70 -8.89 -7.38
CA GLU A 227 8.32 -10.15 -7.04
C GLU A 227 9.75 -9.99 -6.46
N GLU A 228 10.53 -11.04 -6.45
CA GLU A 228 11.94 -11.05 -6.03
C GLU A 228 12.92 -10.65 -7.15
N SER A 229 12.43 -9.92 -8.17
CA SER A 229 13.25 -9.54 -9.33
C SER A 229 14.38 -8.60 -8.94
N PHE A 230 15.58 -8.91 -9.36
CA PHE A 230 16.79 -8.07 -9.22
C PHE A 230 17.20 -7.73 -7.78
N LEU A 231 16.87 -8.59 -6.82
CA LEU A 231 17.21 -8.36 -5.40
C LEU A 231 18.71 -8.29 -5.15
N ASP A 232 19.52 -9.00 -5.91
CA ASP A 232 20.98 -8.96 -5.85
C ASP A 232 21.56 -7.58 -6.24
N ILE A 233 20.88 -6.86 -7.13
CA ILE A 233 21.23 -5.47 -7.52
C ILE A 233 20.65 -4.50 -6.48
N ALA A 234 19.38 -4.66 -6.11
CA ALA A 234 18.72 -3.81 -5.13
C ALA A 234 19.47 -3.83 -3.78
N SER A 235 19.91 -5.00 -3.31
CA SER A 235 20.63 -5.13 -2.03
C SER A 235 21.94 -4.34 -1.97
N LYS A 236 22.58 -4.12 -3.12
CA LYS A 236 23.84 -3.37 -3.23
C LYS A 236 23.61 -1.87 -3.40
N ALA A 237 22.49 -1.49 -4.01
CA ALA A 237 22.16 -0.11 -4.31
C ALA A 237 21.37 0.57 -3.21
N CYS A 238 20.48 -0.16 -2.52
CA CYS A 238 19.50 0.39 -1.57
C CYS A 238 20.01 0.34 -0.11
N ASN A 239 20.88 1.26 0.27
CA ASN A 239 21.42 1.35 1.64
C ASN A 239 20.45 2.05 2.58
N ASP A 240 19.79 3.12 2.10
CA ASP A 240 18.88 3.96 2.88
C ASP A 240 17.43 3.45 2.91
N ILE A 241 17.08 2.49 2.07
CA ILE A 241 15.81 1.76 2.15
C ILE A 241 15.78 0.92 3.44
N ASP A 242 14.70 0.99 4.19
CA ASP A 242 14.52 0.28 5.47
C ASP A 242 13.79 -1.06 5.30
N ILE A 243 12.84 -1.14 4.37
CA ILE A 243 11.90 -2.26 4.18
C ILE A 243 11.81 -2.60 2.69
N LEU A 244 11.62 -3.87 2.38
CA LEU A 244 11.24 -4.32 1.04
C LEU A 244 9.74 -4.56 0.98
N ALA A 245 9.04 -3.80 0.15
CA ALA A 245 7.60 -3.91 -0.10
C ALA A 245 7.37 -4.74 -1.37
N ILE A 246 7.00 -6.02 -1.20
CA ILE A 246 6.89 -6.97 -2.31
C ILE A 246 5.46 -7.09 -2.79
N ILE A 247 5.29 -7.06 -4.11
CA ILE A 247 4.05 -7.42 -4.80
C ILE A 247 4.18 -8.87 -5.27
N SER A 248 3.32 -9.75 -4.80
CA SER A 248 3.43 -11.18 -5.12
C SER A 248 2.08 -11.88 -5.19
N TYR A 249 1.81 -12.49 -6.35
CA TYR A 249 0.59 -13.25 -6.63
C TYR A 249 0.96 -14.69 -6.99
N ARG A 250 1.30 -15.52 -6.00
CA ARG A 250 1.81 -16.90 -6.19
C ARG A 250 0.81 -17.99 -5.81
N GLY A 251 -0.49 -17.68 -5.82
CA GLY A 251 -1.52 -18.61 -5.39
C GLY A 251 -1.76 -18.59 -3.87
N LYS A 252 -2.01 -19.74 -3.28
CA LYS A 252 -2.34 -19.87 -1.84
C LYS A 252 -1.15 -19.65 -0.91
N LYS A 253 0.08 -19.76 -1.43
CA LYS A 253 1.33 -19.62 -0.67
C LYS A 253 2.37 -18.85 -1.47
N PHE A 254 3.27 -18.20 -0.78
CA PHE A 254 4.37 -17.43 -1.38
C PHE A 254 5.61 -18.28 -1.71
N GLY A 255 5.55 -19.60 -1.47
CA GLY A 255 6.66 -20.51 -1.74
C GLY A 255 7.90 -20.16 -0.89
N ASN A 256 9.04 -20.07 -1.56
CA ASN A 256 10.33 -19.75 -0.94
C ASN A 256 10.66 -18.24 -0.87
N LEU A 257 9.70 -17.36 -1.14
CA LEU A 257 9.91 -15.91 -1.24
C LEU A 257 10.61 -15.34 0.00
N PHE A 258 10.14 -15.70 1.19
CA PHE A 258 10.68 -15.17 2.45
C PHE A 258 12.13 -15.58 2.69
N ASP A 259 12.48 -16.82 2.38
CA ASP A 259 13.85 -17.35 2.50
C ASP A 259 14.80 -16.70 1.50
N HIS A 260 14.35 -16.52 0.26
CA HIS A 260 15.14 -15.83 -0.76
C HIS A 260 15.42 -14.39 -0.37
N ILE A 261 14.42 -13.65 0.09
CA ILE A 261 14.62 -12.27 0.51
C ILE A 261 15.57 -12.19 1.70
N LYS A 262 15.40 -13.06 2.69
CA LYS A 262 16.30 -13.13 3.85
C LYS A 262 17.75 -13.37 3.43
N THR A 263 17.95 -14.20 2.40
CA THR A 263 19.27 -14.52 1.86
C THR A 263 19.90 -13.36 1.08
N TYR A 264 19.15 -12.67 0.24
CA TYR A 264 19.71 -11.71 -0.71
C TYR A 264 19.60 -10.25 -0.27
N PHE A 265 18.61 -9.89 0.53
CA PHE A 265 18.37 -8.49 0.89
C PHE A 265 18.62 -8.17 2.37
N ASN A 266 18.51 -9.15 3.26
CA ASN A 266 18.75 -9.04 4.72
C ASN A 266 18.09 -7.79 5.37
N LYS A 267 16.89 -7.43 4.93
CA LYS A 267 16.02 -6.39 5.52
C LYS A 267 14.62 -6.96 5.73
N PRO A 268 13.82 -6.36 6.59
CA PRO A 268 12.43 -6.79 6.76
C PRO A 268 11.64 -6.57 5.49
N ILE A 269 10.59 -7.37 5.33
CA ILE A 269 9.64 -7.25 4.22
C ILE A 269 8.23 -7.05 4.73
N PHE A 270 7.38 -6.46 3.90
CA PHE A 270 5.94 -6.72 3.98
C PHE A 270 5.42 -7.04 2.57
N ILE A 271 4.39 -7.87 2.51
CA ILE A 271 3.76 -8.16 1.22
C ILE A 271 2.82 -7.02 0.91
N SER A 272 3.26 -6.13 0.03
CA SER A 272 2.56 -4.88 -0.26
C SER A 272 1.39 -5.03 -1.22
N GLU A 273 1.33 -6.15 -1.93
CA GLU A 273 0.17 -6.62 -2.67
C GLU A 273 0.14 -8.15 -2.72
N PHE A 274 -1.03 -8.69 -2.46
CA PHE A 274 -1.41 -10.07 -2.69
C PHE A 274 -2.94 -10.15 -2.69
N GLY A 275 -3.51 -11.15 -3.29
CA GLY A 275 -4.96 -11.28 -3.35
C GLY A 275 -5.42 -12.36 -4.31
N ALA A 276 -6.70 -12.38 -4.58
CA ALA A 276 -7.35 -13.25 -5.56
C ALA A 276 -8.68 -12.66 -5.99
N GLU A 277 -9.07 -12.94 -7.22
CA GLU A 277 -10.37 -12.55 -7.75
C GLU A 277 -11.53 -13.39 -7.20
N SER A 278 -12.72 -12.81 -7.19
CA SER A 278 -13.96 -13.51 -6.81
C SER A 278 -14.79 -13.98 -8.00
N TYR A 279 -14.28 -13.89 -9.23
CA TYR A 279 -14.93 -14.40 -10.43
C TYR A 279 -14.08 -15.49 -11.07
N ASP A 280 -14.68 -16.68 -11.21
CA ASP A 280 -14.06 -17.80 -11.91
C ASP A 280 -14.43 -17.76 -13.39
N ALA A 281 -13.51 -17.30 -14.23
CA ALA A 281 -13.71 -17.18 -15.67
C ALA A 281 -13.85 -18.52 -16.39
N TYR A 282 -13.40 -19.64 -15.79
CA TYR A 282 -13.59 -20.98 -16.37
C TYR A 282 -14.97 -21.54 -16.10
N LEU A 283 -15.55 -21.18 -14.96
CA LEU A 283 -16.89 -21.60 -14.56
C LEU A 283 -17.94 -20.53 -14.89
N GLU A 284 -17.50 -19.38 -15.41
CA GLU A 284 -18.33 -18.22 -15.77
C GLU A 284 -19.30 -17.81 -14.66
N LYS A 285 -18.78 -17.76 -13.42
CA LYS A 285 -19.58 -17.42 -12.25
C LYS A 285 -18.77 -16.80 -11.12
N GLU A 286 -19.48 -16.11 -10.24
CA GLU A 286 -18.89 -15.66 -8.98
C GLU A 286 -18.44 -16.84 -8.11
N ALA A 287 -17.26 -16.72 -7.51
CA ALA A 287 -16.57 -17.76 -6.75
C ALA A 287 -15.99 -17.20 -5.44
N GLU A 288 -16.80 -16.47 -4.68
CA GLU A 288 -16.38 -15.85 -3.42
C GLU A 288 -15.78 -16.83 -2.41
N ASP A 289 -16.19 -18.09 -2.42
CA ASP A 289 -15.63 -19.14 -1.55
C ASP A 289 -14.17 -19.42 -1.91
N ILE A 290 -13.85 -19.44 -3.22
CA ILE A 290 -12.48 -19.63 -3.71
C ILE A 290 -11.63 -18.41 -3.34
N GLN A 291 -12.13 -17.20 -3.57
CA GLN A 291 -11.45 -15.97 -3.14
C GLN A 291 -11.13 -16.00 -1.64
N ALA A 292 -12.10 -16.34 -0.81
CA ALA A 292 -11.93 -16.42 0.63
C ALA A 292 -10.86 -17.47 1.03
N GLU A 293 -10.87 -18.64 0.40
CA GLU A 293 -9.86 -19.67 0.64
C GLU A 293 -8.44 -19.21 0.30
N TYR A 294 -8.27 -18.54 -0.87
CA TYR A 294 -6.97 -18.00 -1.28
C TYR A 294 -6.46 -16.96 -0.32
N ILE A 295 -7.28 -15.96 -0.02
CA ILE A 295 -6.91 -14.84 0.87
C ILE A 295 -6.52 -15.34 2.26
N ILE A 296 -7.29 -16.27 2.84
CA ILE A 296 -6.97 -16.81 4.16
C ILE A 296 -5.72 -17.68 4.12
N SER A 297 -5.51 -18.45 3.05
CA SER A 297 -4.28 -19.25 2.91
C SER A 297 -3.04 -18.37 2.77
N GLN A 298 -3.12 -17.30 1.99
CA GLN A 298 -2.06 -16.30 1.84
C GLN A 298 -1.76 -15.61 3.18
N TRP A 299 -2.79 -15.18 3.92
CA TRP A 299 -2.63 -14.56 5.24
C TRP A 299 -1.99 -15.51 6.26
N LYS A 300 -2.38 -16.79 6.27
CA LYS A 300 -1.76 -17.81 7.14
C LYS A 300 -0.28 -17.96 6.82
N ASN A 301 0.04 -18.12 5.53
CA ASN A 301 1.44 -18.28 5.12
C ASN A 301 2.28 -17.03 5.43
N LEU A 302 1.75 -15.83 5.18
CA LEU A 302 2.40 -14.57 5.55
C LEU A 302 2.63 -14.50 7.07
N PHE A 303 1.61 -14.82 7.88
CA PHE A 303 1.68 -14.75 9.34
C PHE A 303 2.71 -15.72 9.91
N GLU A 304 2.86 -16.93 9.35
CA GLU A 304 3.88 -17.92 9.71
C GLU A 304 5.31 -17.36 9.65
N HIS A 305 5.57 -16.37 8.77
CA HIS A 305 6.86 -15.71 8.59
C HIS A 305 7.04 -14.43 9.43
N THR A 306 6.09 -14.13 10.31
CA THR A 306 6.19 -13.01 11.26
C THR A 306 6.67 -13.49 12.61
N ILE A 307 7.30 -12.60 13.40
CA ILE A 307 7.63 -12.93 14.79
C ILE A 307 6.38 -13.17 15.66
N PHE A 308 5.22 -12.65 15.24
CA PHE A 308 3.94 -12.80 15.97
C PHE A 308 3.37 -14.22 15.90
N SER A 309 3.86 -15.08 15.01
CA SER A 309 3.52 -16.50 14.97
C SER A 309 4.27 -17.35 16.00
N GLY A 310 5.20 -16.75 16.73
CA GLY A 310 6.16 -17.46 17.58
C GLY A 310 7.47 -17.84 16.86
N ASN A 311 7.60 -17.49 15.58
CA ASN A 311 8.83 -17.66 14.82
C ASN A 311 9.77 -16.46 15.08
N GLY A 312 10.71 -16.62 16.01
CA GLY A 312 11.58 -15.53 16.48
C GLY A 312 12.51 -14.95 15.41
N ASP A 313 12.75 -15.67 14.32
CA ASP A 313 13.58 -15.23 13.18
C ASP A 313 12.76 -14.72 11.99
N GLY A 314 11.45 -14.55 12.14
CA GLY A 314 10.57 -14.04 11.11
C GLY A 314 10.97 -12.66 10.59
N ASN A 315 10.95 -12.47 9.28
CA ASN A 315 11.33 -11.22 8.63
C ASN A 315 10.15 -10.47 8.00
N CYS A 316 8.93 -11.00 8.11
CA CYS A 316 7.72 -10.39 7.56
C CYS A 316 7.04 -9.47 8.58
N LEU A 317 6.73 -8.25 8.17
CA LEU A 317 6.04 -7.24 9.00
C LEU A 317 4.51 -7.30 8.87
N GLY A 318 3.98 -8.16 7.99
CA GLY A 318 2.57 -8.25 7.64
C GLY A 318 2.31 -7.99 6.17
N GLY A 319 1.12 -7.51 5.82
CA GLY A 319 0.80 -7.22 4.41
C GLY A 319 -0.43 -6.36 4.18
N THR A 320 -0.58 -5.91 2.93
CA THR A 320 -1.74 -5.18 2.41
C THR A 320 -2.40 -5.98 1.30
N LEU A 321 -3.61 -6.45 1.56
CA LEU A 321 -4.38 -7.23 0.61
C LEU A 321 -4.84 -6.36 -0.57
N PHE A 322 -4.66 -6.79 -1.77
CA PHE A 322 -5.27 -6.24 -2.98
C PHE A 322 -6.57 -6.99 -3.25
N GLU A 323 -7.78 -6.37 -3.00
CA GLU A 323 -7.91 -5.02 -2.52
C GLU A 323 -9.21 -4.81 -1.72
N TRP A 324 -9.52 -3.55 -1.36
CA TRP A 324 -10.73 -3.25 -0.56
C TRP A 324 -12.02 -3.46 -1.33
N SER A 325 -12.19 -2.77 -2.47
CA SER A 325 -13.43 -2.82 -3.27
C SER A 325 -13.16 -3.12 -4.73
N ASP A 326 -14.12 -3.76 -5.38
CA ASP A 326 -14.03 -4.07 -6.81
C ASP A 326 -13.73 -2.83 -7.66
N GLU A 327 -12.85 -3.00 -8.67
CA GLU A 327 -12.40 -1.94 -9.59
C GLU A 327 -13.11 -2.06 -10.95
N TRP A 328 -14.38 -1.70 -11.07
CA TRP A 328 -15.17 -1.78 -12.30
C TRP A 328 -14.55 -1.05 -13.50
N TRP A 329 -13.51 -0.25 -13.27
CA TRP A 329 -12.79 0.50 -14.28
C TRP A 329 -11.56 -0.23 -14.86
N LYS A 330 -11.17 -1.35 -14.28
CA LYS A 330 -9.93 -2.05 -14.63
C LYS A 330 -10.13 -2.94 -15.85
N HIS A 331 -9.57 -2.55 -16.98
CA HIS A 331 -9.69 -3.28 -18.24
C HIS A 331 -8.35 -3.58 -18.88
N ASN A 332 -8.36 -4.51 -19.84
CA ASN A 332 -7.26 -4.73 -20.75
C ASN A 332 -6.96 -3.49 -21.59
N GLU A 333 -5.69 -3.26 -21.89
CA GLU A 333 -5.25 -2.27 -22.86
C GLU A 333 -5.92 -2.52 -24.23
N GLY A 334 -6.45 -1.46 -24.83
CA GLY A 334 -7.07 -1.50 -26.17
C GLY A 334 -8.59 -1.62 -26.18
N TYR A 335 -9.24 -1.80 -25.05
CA TYR A 335 -10.68 -1.70 -24.93
C TYR A 335 -11.13 -0.26 -24.69
N THR A 336 -12.24 0.16 -25.30
CA THR A 336 -12.93 1.38 -24.84
C THR A 336 -13.75 0.98 -23.63
N PRO A 337 -13.36 1.37 -22.43
CA PRO A 337 -13.96 0.83 -21.22
C PRO A 337 -15.36 1.38 -21.01
N ASP A 338 -16.34 0.51 -20.80
CA ASP A 338 -17.58 0.89 -20.14
C ASP A 338 -17.44 0.64 -18.63
N TRP A 339 -16.99 1.67 -17.93
CA TRP A 339 -16.78 1.62 -16.47
C TRP A 339 -18.07 1.43 -15.65
N CYS A 340 -19.19 1.29 -16.34
CA CYS A 340 -20.49 0.98 -15.74
C CYS A 340 -20.84 -0.52 -15.81
N ILE A 341 -20.02 -1.32 -16.48
CA ILE A 341 -20.18 -2.76 -16.61
C ILE A 341 -19.09 -3.44 -15.78
N HIS A 342 -19.49 -4.37 -14.91
CA HIS A 342 -18.55 -5.24 -14.22
C HIS A 342 -18.11 -6.33 -15.20
N ASN A 343 -16.90 -6.21 -15.71
CA ASN A 343 -16.38 -7.05 -16.77
C ASN A 343 -16.09 -8.47 -16.25
N THR A 344 -16.43 -9.47 -17.05
CA THR A 344 -16.18 -10.89 -16.75
C THR A 344 -15.02 -11.49 -17.53
N GLU A 345 -14.36 -10.69 -18.40
CA GLU A 345 -13.15 -11.08 -19.12
C GLU A 345 -11.92 -10.77 -18.27
N ALA A 346 -10.96 -11.69 -18.23
CA ALA A 346 -9.74 -11.49 -17.45
C ALA A 346 -8.86 -10.40 -18.08
N GLY A 347 -8.44 -9.43 -17.27
CA GLY A 347 -7.62 -8.31 -17.68
C GLY A 347 -6.15 -8.65 -17.93
N TRP A 348 -5.56 -9.55 -17.15
CA TRP A 348 -4.12 -9.81 -17.15
C TRP A 348 -3.78 -11.30 -17.34
N SER A 349 -2.85 -11.55 -18.24
CA SER A 349 -2.40 -12.88 -18.62
C SER A 349 -1.24 -13.34 -17.77
N ASN A 350 -1.10 -13.42 -16.60
CA ASN A 350 0.02 -13.99 -15.83
C ASN A 350 -0.14 -13.79 -14.32
N GLY A 351 -1.34 -13.96 -13.83
CA GLY A 351 -1.57 -14.04 -12.42
C GLY A 351 -0.86 -15.25 -11.85
N SER A 352 -0.14 -15.03 -10.79
CA SER A 352 0.74 -16.05 -10.23
C SER A 352 0.03 -17.11 -9.41
N TYR A 353 -1.26 -17.02 -9.18
CA TYR A 353 -1.93 -18.19 -8.61
C TYR A 353 -2.12 -19.36 -9.59
N TYR A 354 -1.55 -19.25 -10.78
CA TYR A 354 -1.32 -20.37 -11.67
C TYR A 354 -0.43 -21.46 -11.10
N PHE A 355 0.40 -21.18 -10.13
CA PHE A 355 1.17 -22.24 -9.47
C PHE A 355 0.29 -23.27 -8.79
N ASP A 356 -0.87 -22.85 -8.29
CA ASP A 356 -1.84 -23.73 -7.66
C ASP A 356 -2.92 -24.22 -8.62
N ILE A 357 -3.34 -23.37 -9.54
CA ILE A 357 -4.36 -23.65 -10.54
C ILE A 357 -3.63 -23.94 -11.85
N LYS A 358 -3.60 -25.15 -12.31
CA LYS A 358 -3.09 -25.51 -13.64
C LYS A 358 -4.07 -24.99 -14.70
N ALA A 359 -4.10 -23.69 -14.88
CA ALA A 359 -4.99 -23.01 -15.79
C ALA A 359 -4.77 -23.46 -17.23
N LYS A 360 -5.81 -23.88 -17.91
CA LYS A 360 -5.76 -24.27 -19.33
C LYS A 360 -5.48 -23.07 -20.23
N ASN A 361 -5.84 -21.89 -19.81
CA ASN A 361 -5.62 -20.64 -20.54
C ASN A 361 -5.15 -19.56 -19.57
N ASN A 362 -3.92 -19.15 -19.70
CA ASN A 362 -3.26 -18.16 -18.83
C ASN A 362 -3.91 -16.77 -18.85
N GLY A 363 -4.77 -16.46 -19.82
CA GLY A 363 -5.43 -15.17 -19.94
C GLY A 363 -6.71 -15.01 -19.12
N LEU A 364 -7.14 -16.02 -18.34
CA LEU A 364 -8.47 -15.99 -17.73
C LEU A 364 -8.50 -15.85 -16.20
N ASN A 365 -7.35 -15.83 -15.51
CA ASN A 365 -7.32 -15.95 -14.05
C ASN A 365 -6.75 -14.75 -13.32
N MET A 366 -6.93 -13.56 -13.82
CA MET A 366 -6.54 -12.35 -13.10
C MET A 366 -7.42 -11.18 -13.53
N ASN A 367 -8.69 -11.27 -13.18
CA ASN A 367 -9.62 -10.19 -13.43
C ASN A 367 -9.65 -9.24 -12.22
N GLU A 368 -8.85 -8.18 -12.27
CA GLU A 368 -8.69 -7.24 -11.17
C GLU A 368 -9.97 -6.49 -10.81
N GLU A 369 -10.95 -6.42 -11.72
CA GLU A 369 -12.26 -5.86 -11.38
C GLU A 369 -12.96 -6.60 -10.24
N TRP A 370 -12.60 -7.88 -9.99
CA TRP A 370 -13.21 -8.74 -8.99
C TRP A 370 -12.33 -9.01 -7.76
N PHE A 371 -11.24 -8.29 -7.61
CA PHE A 371 -10.30 -8.51 -6.49
C PHE A 371 -10.77 -7.93 -5.16
N GLY A 372 -11.73 -7.00 -5.16
CA GLY A 372 -12.27 -6.45 -3.94
C GLY A 372 -12.84 -7.51 -2.99
N ILE A 373 -12.60 -7.32 -1.68
CA ILE A 373 -13.31 -8.10 -0.64
C ILE A 373 -14.69 -7.50 -0.32
N VAL A 374 -14.98 -6.34 -0.90
CA VAL A 374 -16.28 -5.66 -0.85
C VAL A 374 -16.72 -5.38 -2.28
N ALA A 375 -17.84 -5.95 -2.68
CA ALA A 375 -18.47 -5.63 -3.95
C ALA A 375 -19.19 -4.27 -3.88
N LEU A 376 -19.29 -3.62 -5.04
CA LEU A 376 -20.05 -2.40 -5.22
C LEU A 376 -21.40 -2.71 -5.89
N SER A 377 -22.43 -1.93 -5.53
CA SER A 377 -23.73 -1.95 -6.21
C SER A 377 -24.09 -0.54 -6.63
N ALA A 378 -24.68 -0.39 -7.83
CA ALA A 378 -25.16 0.90 -8.33
C ALA A 378 -26.22 1.56 -7.43
N LYS A 379 -26.82 0.83 -6.49
CA LYS A 379 -27.67 1.43 -5.45
C LYS A 379 -26.81 2.33 -4.57
N LYS A 380 -27.32 3.51 -4.28
CA LYS A 380 -26.60 4.44 -3.38
C LYS A 380 -26.97 4.18 -1.92
N ILE A 381 -26.01 4.39 -1.03
CA ILE A 381 -26.26 4.39 0.40
C ILE A 381 -27.20 5.55 0.72
N LYS A 382 -28.27 5.28 1.50
CA LYS A 382 -29.32 6.25 1.81
C LYS A 382 -28.75 7.59 2.30
N GLY A 383 -29.08 8.66 1.59
CA GLY A 383 -28.65 10.01 1.93
C GLY A 383 -27.26 10.40 1.44
N THR A 384 -26.62 9.57 0.59
CA THR A 384 -25.31 9.85 0.01
C THR A 384 -25.30 9.58 -1.51
N ALA A 385 -24.24 9.97 -2.19
CA ALA A 385 -23.96 9.56 -3.57
C ALA A 385 -23.00 8.32 -3.64
N VAL A 386 -22.67 7.73 -2.51
CA VAL A 386 -21.75 6.58 -2.41
C VAL A 386 -22.45 5.30 -2.80
N ASP A 387 -21.80 4.48 -3.63
CA ASP A 387 -22.26 3.15 -4.01
C ASP A 387 -22.40 2.25 -2.78
N GLN A 388 -23.41 1.39 -2.79
CA GLN A 388 -23.60 0.46 -1.70
C GLN A 388 -22.44 -0.53 -1.61
N ARG A 389 -21.92 -0.73 -0.39
CA ARG A 389 -20.89 -1.70 -0.05
C ARG A 389 -21.53 -3.04 0.30
N ILE A 390 -21.12 -4.09 -0.39
CA ILE A 390 -21.59 -5.46 -0.17
C ILE A 390 -20.39 -6.32 0.22
N PRO A 391 -20.14 -6.55 1.52
CA PRO A 391 -19.05 -7.41 1.96
C PRO A 391 -19.20 -8.83 1.41
N LYS A 392 -18.15 -9.33 0.76
CA LYS A 392 -18.09 -10.70 0.21
C LYS A 392 -17.74 -11.72 1.31
N LYS A 393 -17.80 -13.01 1.00
CA LYS A 393 -17.38 -14.09 1.93
C LYS A 393 -15.93 -13.91 2.38
N SER A 394 -15.06 -13.42 1.50
CA SER A 394 -13.67 -13.10 1.80
C SER A 394 -13.52 -12.02 2.87
N TYR A 395 -14.39 -11.00 2.91
CA TYR A 395 -14.41 -10.01 3.98
C TYR A 395 -14.71 -10.65 5.34
N TYR A 396 -15.73 -11.51 5.41
CA TYR A 396 -16.09 -12.17 6.67
C TYR A 396 -15.03 -13.17 7.15
N ALA A 397 -14.45 -13.94 6.24
CA ALA A 397 -13.34 -14.84 6.54
C ALA A 397 -12.11 -14.08 7.04
N LEU A 398 -11.77 -12.97 6.39
CA LEU A 398 -10.67 -12.09 6.81
C LEU A 398 -10.94 -11.49 8.19
N LYS A 399 -12.16 -10.99 8.44
CA LYS A 399 -12.57 -10.45 9.74
C LYS A 399 -12.38 -11.48 10.86
N GLU A 400 -12.81 -12.70 10.64
CA GLU A 400 -12.65 -13.79 11.61
C GLU A 400 -11.17 -14.07 11.88
N TYR A 401 -10.37 -14.23 10.83
CA TYR A 401 -8.94 -14.53 10.92
C TYR A 401 -8.14 -13.43 11.60
N LEU A 402 -8.30 -12.17 11.18
CA LEU A 402 -7.56 -11.04 11.75
C LEU A 402 -7.91 -10.81 13.22
N ASN A 403 -9.16 -11.03 13.60
CA ASN A 403 -9.58 -10.96 15.00
C ASN A 403 -9.03 -12.11 15.84
N GLN A 404 -8.87 -13.32 15.26
CA GLN A 404 -8.25 -14.46 15.92
C GLN A 404 -6.78 -14.19 16.25
N ILE A 405 -5.97 -13.80 15.25
CA ILE A 405 -4.53 -13.54 15.46
C ILE A 405 -4.26 -12.34 16.39
N SER A 406 -5.22 -11.42 16.50
CA SER A 406 -5.10 -10.25 17.40
C SER A 406 -5.30 -10.60 18.87
N LYS A 407 -5.96 -11.72 19.19
CA LYS A 407 -6.23 -12.18 20.55
C LYS A 407 -5.05 -12.93 21.19
N HIS A 408 -4.15 -13.42 20.36
CA HIS A 408 -3.01 -14.22 20.79
C HIS A 408 -1.69 -13.62 20.28
N PRO A 409 -1.33 -12.39 20.73
CA PRO A 409 -0.03 -11.86 20.38
C PRO A 409 1.03 -12.76 21.01
N ALA A 410 1.96 -13.26 20.20
CA ALA A 410 3.12 -13.95 20.75
C ALA A 410 3.89 -12.98 21.66
N GLU A 411 4.40 -13.48 22.79
CA GLU A 411 5.35 -12.72 23.61
C GLU A 411 6.61 -12.52 22.78
N ILE A 412 6.93 -11.28 22.46
CA ILE A 412 8.16 -10.91 21.75
C ILE A 412 9.29 -11.00 22.77
N LYS A 413 10.17 -12.00 22.61
CA LYS A 413 11.37 -12.19 23.40
C LYS A 413 12.56 -11.42 22.84
#